data_8201adf3aa5d8cfa1eae11bbbeced25e
#
_entry.id   8201adf3aa5d8cfa1eae11bbbeced25e
#
_cell.length_a   1.000
_cell.length_b   1.000
_cell.length_c   1.000
_cell.angle_alpha   90.00
_cell.angle_beta   90.00
_cell.angle_gamma   90.00
#
_symmetry.space_group_name_H-M   'P 1'
#
loop_
_entity.id
_entity.type
_entity.pdbx_description
1 polymer ?
#
loop_
_entity_poly.entity_id
_entity_poly.type
_entity_poly.pdbx_seq_one_letter_code
_entity_poly.pdbx_strand_id
1 'polypeptide(L)'
;VFAVPRSDGLVMVGLTDEPVADGALPDAPEVTREEEAFLLDTLSVALERRLCCDDVVGRFAGLRPLAAGEGATADLSREHQVIEDPRTGVITVVGGKLTTYRRMAQDTVDHVAARPGVDAGQCRTAHLPLVGAPVGPLPHTLPARLLRRFGAEAAEVAALADDRPQLLRPLAPGVPVLGVELLAAREREGALTLDDVLERRTRLDLVPAWREAAWEAAQRLLPELAEVPA
;
A
#
# COMPACT_ATOMS: atom_id res chain seq x y z
N VAL A 1 -12.75 2.17 15.96
CA VAL A 1 -11.45 1.46 15.93
C VAL A 1 -11.67 0.06 15.41
N PHE A 2 -10.74 -0.47 14.63
CA PHE A 2 -10.71 -1.85 14.17
C PHE A 2 -9.37 -2.50 14.50
N ALA A 3 -9.36 -3.83 14.56
CA ALA A 3 -8.15 -4.64 14.70
C ALA A 3 -8.17 -5.74 13.63
N VAL A 4 -7.18 -5.76 12.74
CA VAL A 4 -7.10 -6.70 11.62
C VAL A 4 -5.86 -7.59 11.79
N PRO A 5 -6.05 -8.89 12.10
CA PRO A 5 -4.93 -9.83 12.13
C PRO A 5 -4.26 -9.95 10.77
N ARG A 6 -2.94 -9.99 10.77
CA ARG A 6 -2.11 -10.14 9.56
C ARG A 6 -1.47 -11.52 9.51
N SER A 7 -1.10 -11.95 8.32
CA SER A 7 -0.46 -13.26 8.11
C SER A 7 0.99 -13.35 8.64
N ASP A 8 1.57 -12.23 9.04
CA ASP A 8 2.91 -12.13 9.64
C ASP A 8 2.88 -12.20 11.19
N GLY A 9 1.71 -12.46 11.77
CA GLY A 9 1.52 -12.56 13.22
C GLY A 9 1.29 -11.23 13.93
N LEU A 10 1.27 -10.12 13.19
CA LEU A 10 0.94 -8.80 13.73
C LEU A 10 -0.56 -8.51 13.62
N VAL A 11 -1.00 -7.50 14.35
CA VAL A 11 -2.36 -6.96 14.26
C VAL A 11 -2.27 -5.49 13.86
N MET A 12 -2.93 -5.13 12.77
CA MET A 12 -3.06 -3.73 12.38
C MET A 12 -4.26 -3.13 13.12
N VAL A 13 -4.01 -2.05 13.86
CA VAL A 13 -5.03 -1.31 14.62
C VAL A 13 -5.21 0.07 14.00
N GLY A 14 -6.43 0.52 13.83
CA GLY A 14 -6.76 1.85 13.29
C GLY A 14 -8.23 2.16 13.48
N LEU A 15 -8.63 3.32 13.10
CA LEU A 15 -7.88 4.49 12.65
C LEU A 15 -8.31 5.70 13.48
N THR A 16 -7.51 6.73 13.39
CA THR A 16 -7.86 8.10 13.73
C THR A 16 -8.10 8.89 12.43
N ASP A 17 -8.70 10.05 12.53
CA ASP A 17 -9.00 10.93 11.39
C ASP A 17 -8.98 12.38 11.88
N GLU A 18 -7.79 12.97 11.93
CA GLU A 18 -7.59 14.29 12.47
C GLU A 18 -7.31 15.31 11.35
N PRO A 19 -7.84 16.52 11.42
CA PRO A 19 -7.58 17.54 10.43
C PRO A 19 -6.12 18.00 10.51
N VAL A 20 -5.48 18.14 9.35
CA VAL A 20 -4.17 18.79 9.26
C VAL A 20 -4.38 20.29 9.28
N ALA A 21 -3.60 21.02 10.10
CA ALA A 21 -3.69 22.45 10.21
C ALA A 21 -3.37 23.14 8.86
N ASP A 22 -4.10 24.22 8.56
CA ASP A 22 -3.93 24.99 7.33
C ASP A 22 -2.48 25.50 7.17
N GLY A 23 -1.92 25.26 6.01
CA GLY A 23 -0.68 25.90 5.55
C GLY A 23 0.58 25.02 5.51
N ALA A 24 0.59 23.81 6.07
CA ALA A 24 1.75 22.93 6.00
C ALA A 24 1.32 21.45 5.87
N LEU A 25 1.06 21.00 4.64
CA LEU A 25 0.95 19.56 4.40
C LEU A 25 2.34 18.94 4.58
N PRO A 26 2.52 18.00 5.51
CA PRO A 26 3.80 17.32 5.68
C PRO A 26 4.05 16.35 4.52
N ASP A 27 5.28 16.28 4.04
CA ASP A 27 5.69 15.28 3.04
C ASP A 27 5.57 13.85 3.60
N ALA A 28 5.85 13.67 4.90
CA ALA A 28 5.65 12.45 5.64
C ALA A 28 4.82 12.72 6.91
N PRO A 29 3.52 12.40 6.92
CA PRO A 29 2.71 12.57 8.12
C PRO A 29 3.12 11.57 9.21
N GLU A 30 3.14 12.04 10.45
CA GLU A 30 3.49 11.24 11.63
C GLU A 30 2.26 10.99 12.51
N VAL A 31 2.30 9.88 13.24
CA VAL A 31 1.29 9.53 14.25
C VAL A 31 1.59 10.30 15.54
N THR A 32 0.61 11.01 16.07
CA THR A 32 0.72 11.71 17.35
C THR A 32 0.60 10.75 18.54
N ARG A 33 1.09 11.18 19.69
CA ARG A 33 0.96 10.39 20.93
C ARG A 33 -0.50 10.25 21.38
N GLU A 34 -1.28 11.25 21.13
CA GLU A 34 -2.71 11.31 21.45
C GLU A 34 -3.49 10.31 20.61
N GLU A 35 -3.20 10.21 19.32
CA GLU A 35 -3.81 9.24 18.42
C GLU A 35 -3.45 7.80 18.81
N GLU A 36 -2.17 7.55 19.11
CA GLU A 36 -1.73 6.24 19.59
C GLU A 36 -2.43 5.84 20.90
N ALA A 37 -2.45 6.75 21.87
CA ALA A 37 -3.11 6.51 23.14
C ALA A 37 -4.61 6.19 22.97
N PHE A 38 -5.30 6.96 22.12
CA PHE A 38 -6.71 6.72 21.81
C PHE A 38 -6.97 5.31 21.26
N LEU A 39 -6.12 4.86 20.31
CA LEU A 39 -6.25 3.52 19.72
C LEU A 39 -5.98 2.42 20.75
N LEU A 40 -4.92 2.56 21.57
CA LEU A 40 -4.54 1.59 22.59
C LEU A 40 -5.58 1.51 23.70
N ASP A 41 -6.10 2.64 24.19
CA ASP A 41 -7.11 2.68 25.23
C ASP A 41 -8.41 2.04 24.73
N THR A 42 -8.87 2.39 23.53
CA THR A 42 -10.08 1.82 22.92
C THR A 42 -9.97 0.31 22.77
N LEU A 43 -8.84 -0.17 22.28
CA LEU A 43 -8.63 -1.61 22.06
C LEU A 43 -8.45 -2.36 23.39
N SER A 44 -7.84 -1.73 24.39
CA SER A 44 -7.66 -2.30 25.73
C SER A 44 -9.00 -2.66 26.39
N VAL A 45 -10.02 -1.81 26.22
CA VAL A 45 -11.38 -2.08 26.70
C VAL A 45 -11.98 -3.29 26.01
N ALA A 46 -11.83 -3.39 24.67
CA ALA A 46 -12.39 -4.49 23.90
C ALA A 46 -11.72 -5.84 24.17
N LEU A 47 -10.43 -5.83 24.51
CA LEU A 47 -9.64 -7.03 24.78
C LEU A 47 -9.62 -7.42 26.28
N GLU A 48 -10.22 -6.63 27.15
CA GLU A 48 -10.13 -6.79 28.61
C GLU A 48 -8.67 -6.92 29.11
N ARG A 49 -7.75 -6.31 28.38
CA ARG A 49 -6.31 -6.30 28.64
C ARG A 49 -5.74 -4.91 28.36
N ARG A 50 -4.96 -4.38 29.30
CA ARG A 50 -4.27 -3.12 29.08
C ARG A 50 -3.14 -3.29 28.05
N LEU A 51 -3.22 -2.50 26.99
CA LEU A 51 -2.16 -2.33 26.00
C LEU A 51 -1.37 -1.06 26.31
N CYS A 52 -0.11 -1.04 25.95
CA CYS A 52 0.78 0.11 26.11
C CYS A 52 1.70 0.27 24.89
N CYS A 53 2.51 1.33 24.87
CA CYS A 53 3.43 1.63 23.78
C CYS A 53 4.43 0.50 23.49
N ASP A 54 4.76 -0.35 24.48
CA ASP A 54 5.66 -1.50 24.26
C ASP A 54 5.02 -2.64 23.44
N ASP A 55 3.68 -2.65 23.35
CA ASP A 55 2.96 -3.58 22.46
C ASP A 55 2.96 -3.10 21.00
N VAL A 56 3.41 -1.86 20.71
CA VAL A 56 3.42 -1.25 19.38
C VAL A 56 4.77 -1.48 18.71
N VAL A 57 4.77 -2.24 17.62
CA VAL A 57 5.99 -2.56 16.85
C VAL A 57 6.19 -1.68 15.63
N GLY A 58 5.19 -0.89 15.26
CA GLY A 58 5.28 0.02 14.12
C GLY A 58 4.09 0.96 14.03
N ARG A 59 4.26 2.05 13.30
CA ARG A 59 3.27 3.12 13.14
C ARG A 59 3.32 3.63 11.71
N PHE A 60 2.17 4.11 11.21
CA PHE A 60 2.12 4.86 9.96
C PHE A 60 0.92 5.79 9.95
N ALA A 61 1.07 6.89 9.24
CA ALA A 61 0.01 7.84 8.95
C ALA A 61 -0.05 8.11 7.44
N GLY A 62 -1.14 8.70 6.97
CA GLY A 62 -1.31 9.08 5.57
C GLY A 62 -2.33 10.20 5.45
N LEU A 63 -2.17 11.04 4.44
CA LEU A 63 -3.10 12.13 4.14
C LEU A 63 -4.28 11.61 3.32
N ARG A 64 -5.49 12.13 3.61
CA ARG A 64 -6.68 11.90 2.80
C ARG A 64 -6.95 13.12 1.94
N PRO A 65 -6.94 12.99 0.61
CA PRO A 65 -7.36 14.07 -0.28
C PRO A 65 -8.89 14.15 -0.28
N LEU A 66 -9.45 14.90 0.66
CA LEU A 66 -10.90 15.16 0.70
C LEU A 66 -11.25 16.31 -0.24
N ALA A 67 -12.43 16.22 -0.87
CA ALA A 67 -12.98 17.37 -1.59
C ALA A 67 -13.29 18.49 -0.60
N ALA A 68 -13.03 19.73 -0.98
CA ALA A 68 -13.36 20.89 -0.16
C ALA A 68 -14.87 20.92 0.14
N GLY A 69 -15.22 21.13 1.42
CA GLY A 69 -16.60 21.19 1.89
C GLY A 69 -16.66 21.78 3.28
N GLU A 70 -17.86 22.17 3.73
CA GLU A 70 -18.10 22.66 5.07
C GLU A 70 -18.44 21.50 6.01
N GLY A 71 -17.88 21.49 7.22
CA GLY A 71 -18.14 20.50 8.25
C GLY A 71 -16.91 19.78 8.76
N ALA A 72 -17.09 18.86 9.74
CA ALA A 72 -16.02 18.03 10.25
C ALA A 72 -15.53 17.05 9.18
N THR A 73 -14.24 16.71 9.17
CA THR A 73 -13.62 15.80 8.19
C THR A 73 -14.32 14.44 8.09
N ALA A 74 -14.89 13.97 9.20
CA ALA A 74 -15.66 12.73 9.27
C ALA A 74 -16.99 12.78 8.47
N ASP A 75 -17.57 13.99 8.32
CA ASP A 75 -18.88 14.23 7.69
C ASP A 75 -18.75 14.63 6.21
N LEU A 76 -17.54 14.96 5.73
CA LEU A 76 -17.31 15.31 4.33
C LEU A 76 -17.64 14.11 3.43
N SER A 77 -18.30 14.41 2.31
CA SER A 77 -18.63 13.40 1.31
C SER A 77 -17.37 12.67 0.85
N ARG A 78 -17.41 11.35 0.91
CA ARG A 78 -16.37 10.45 0.39
C ARG A 78 -16.69 9.97 -1.02
N GLU A 79 -17.65 10.59 -1.69
CA GLU A 79 -17.87 10.39 -3.11
C GLU A 79 -16.77 11.07 -3.90
N HIS A 80 -16.33 10.43 -4.98
CA HIS A 80 -15.37 11.05 -5.86
C HIS A 80 -16.02 12.10 -6.74
N GLN A 81 -15.24 13.10 -7.12
CA GLN A 81 -15.63 14.13 -8.06
C GLN A 81 -14.65 14.16 -9.24
N VAL A 82 -15.18 14.29 -10.44
CA VAL A 82 -14.42 14.52 -11.66
C VAL A 82 -14.62 15.97 -12.06
N ILE A 83 -13.57 16.77 -11.97
CA ILE A 83 -13.60 18.22 -12.18
C ILE A 83 -12.75 18.54 -13.40
N GLU A 84 -13.31 19.26 -14.36
CA GLU A 84 -12.58 19.77 -15.52
C GLU A 84 -12.36 21.28 -15.40
N ASP A 85 -11.10 21.71 -15.52
CA ASP A 85 -10.75 23.13 -15.64
C ASP A 85 -11.13 23.61 -17.05
N PRO A 86 -12.10 24.52 -17.19
CA PRO A 86 -12.58 24.96 -18.50
C PRO A 86 -11.55 25.74 -19.30
N ARG A 87 -10.50 26.27 -18.65
CA ARG A 87 -9.45 27.04 -19.31
C ARG A 87 -8.33 26.15 -19.86
N THR A 88 -7.96 25.11 -19.13
CA THR A 88 -6.82 24.25 -19.48
C THR A 88 -7.25 22.89 -20.03
N GLY A 89 -8.49 22.46 -19.76
CA GLY A 89 -8.99 21.13 -20.08
C GLY A 89 -8.40 20.03 -19.18
N VAL A 90 -7.69 20.39 -18.11
CA VAL A 90 -7.15 19.44 -17.13
C VAL A 90 -8.30 18.83 -16.34
N ILE A 91 -8.29 17.50 -16.24
CA ILE A 91 -9.26 16.74 -15.45
C ILE A 91 -8.62 16.34 -14.13
N THR A 92 -9.27 16.70 -13.04
CA THR A 92 -8.85 16.40 -11.68
C THR A 92 -9.87 15.46 -11.05
N VAL A 93 -9.38 14.38 -10.42
CA VAL A 93 -10.22 13.44 -9.67
C VAL A 93 -9.85 13.55 -8.19
N VAL A 94 -10.82 13.85 -7.34
CA VAL A 94 -10.64 14.00 -5.89
C VAL A 94 -11.68 13.22 -5.12
N GLY A 95 -11.40 12.92 -3.85
CA GLY A 95 -12.29 12.16 -2.99
C GLY A 95 -12.30 10.67 -3.32
N GLY A 96 -13.40 10.00 -3.01
CA GLY A 96 -13.56 8.56 -3.18
C GLY A 96 -12.87 7.72 -2.11
N LYS A 97 -12.77 6.43 -2.37
CA LYS A 97 -12.13 5.43 -1.50
C LYS A 97 -11.28 4.49 -2.32
N LEU A 98 -10.28 3.87 -1.71
CA LEU A 98 -9.50 2.81 -2.36
C LEU A 98 -10.41 1.68 -2.91
N THR A 99 -11.48 1.36 -2.21
CA THR A 99 -12.44 0.33 -2.65
C THR A 99 -13.30 0.72 -3.85
N THR A 100 -13.36 2.02 -4.19
CA THR A 100 -14.12 2.54 -5.34
C THR A 100 -13.25 2.93 -6.53
N TYR A 101 -11.93 2.66 -6.47
CA TYR A 101 -10.95 3.10 -7.49
C TYR A 101 -11.33 2.73 -8.92
N ARG A 102 -11.87 1.52 -9.15
CA ARG A 102 -12.32 1.09 -10.48
C ARG A 102 -13.44 1.98 -11.02
N ARG A 103 -14.41 2.31 -10.16
CA ARG A 103 -15.53 3.19 -10.55
C ARG A 103 -15.04 4.62 -10.79
N MET A 104 -14.16 5.13 -9.93
CA MET A 104 -13.51 6.44 -10.13
C MET A 104 -12.79 6.51 -11.48
N ALA A 105 -12.01 5.49 -11.80
CA ALA A 105 -11.31 5.40 -13.08
C ALA A 105 -12.29 5.32 -14.24
N GLN A 106 -13.36 4.52 -14.14
CA GLN A 106 -14.39 4.43 -15.17
C GLN A 106 -15.04 5.79 -15.42
N ASP A 107 -15.54 6.46 -14.39
CA ASP A 107 -16.26 7.73 -14.54
C ASP A 107 -15.34 8.82 -15.12
N THR A 108 -14.05 8.80 -14.76
CA THR A 108 -13.07 9.71 -15.33
C THR A 108 -12.80 9.44 -16.81
N VAL A 109 -12.60 8.18 -17.19
CA VAL A 109 -12.36 7.79 -18.59
C VAL A 109 -13.60 8.01 -19.45
N ASP A 110 -14.79 7.69 -18.92
CA ASP A 110 -16.05 7.95 -19.61
C ASP A 110 -16.24 9.46 -19.86
N HIS A 111 -15.83 10.32 -18.90
CA HIS A 111 -15.83 11.78 -19.08
C HIS A 111 -14.89 12.21 -20.22
N VAL A 112 -13.67 11.65 -20.30
CA VAL A 112 -12.74 11.92 -21.41
C VAL A 112 -13.27 11.39 -22.73
N ALA A 113 -13.84 10.18 -22.72
CA ALA A 113 -14.36 9.51 -23.92
C ALA A 113 -15.55 10.23 -24.56
N ALA A 114 -16.31 11.00 -23.75
CA ALA A 114 -17.41 11.82 -24.26
C ALA A 114 -16.95 13.06 -25.06
N ARG A 115 -15.64 13.36 -25.07
CA ARG A 115 -15.12 14.51 -25.82
C ARG A 115 -15.14 14.28 -27.34
N PRO A 116 -15.40 15.33 -28.14
CA PRO A 116 -15.33 15.22 -29.59
C PRO A 116 -13.99 14.69 -30.10
N GLY A 117 -14.03 13.73 -31.02
CA GLY A 117 -12.84 13.15 -31.64
C GLY A 117 -12.18 12.01 -30.85
N VAL A 118 -12.74 11.63 -29.69
CA VAL A 118 -12.30 10.44 -28.95
C VAL A 118 -13.21 9.27 -29.36
N ASP A 119 -12.62 8.27 -30.03
CA ASP A 119 -13.32 7.02 -30.36
C ASP A 119 -12.96 5.97 -29.28
N ALA A 120 -13.85 5.79 -28.32
CA ALA A 120 -13.68 4.85 -27.23
C ALA A 120 -14.90 3.94 -27.11
N GLY A 121 -14.64 2.64 -26.91
CA GLY A 121 -15.71 1.66 -26.63
C GLY A 121 -16.22 1.76 -25.19
N GLN A 122 -17.26 0.98 -24.89
CA GLN A 122 -17.81 0.89 -23.54
C GLN A 122 -16.79 0.30 -22.55
N CYS A 123 -16.82 0.78 -21.31
CA CYS A 123 -15.98 0.27 -20.24
C CYS A 123 -16.23 -1.23 -19.98
N ARG A 124 -15.17 -2.02 -19.93
CA ARG A 124 -15.19 -3.47 -19.66
C ARG A 124 -14.56 -3.84 -18.33
N THR A 125 -14.04 -2.87 -17.58
CA THR A 125 -13.22 -3.11 -16.38
C THR A 125 -13.96 -3.81 -15.24
N ALA A 126 -15.30 -3.81 -15.23
CA ALA A 126 -16.08 -4.55 -14.24
C ALA A 126 -15.88 -6.08 -14.30
N HIS A 127 -15.49 -6.58 -15.47
CA HIS A 127 -15.31 -8.02 -15.73
C HIS A 127 -13.88 -8.41 -16.04
N LEU A 128 -12.94 -7.46 -16.05
CA LEU A 128 -11.52 -7.77 -16.20
C LEU A 128 -10.97 -8.31 -14.88
N PRO A 129 -10.31 -9.47 -14.89
CA PRO A 129 -9.61 -9.95 -13.71
C PRO A 129 -8.46 -9.02 -13.35
N LEU A 130 -8.21 -8.86 -12.07
CA LEU A 130 -7.00 -8.17 -11.60
C LEU A 130 -5.75 -8.97 -11.97
N VAL A 131 -4.63 -8.28 -12.14
CA VAL A 131 -3.32 -8.90 -12.31
C VAL A 131 -3.06 -9.83 -11.12
N GLY A 132 -2.58 -11.03 -11.39
CA GLY A 132 -2.39 -12.06 -10.36
C GLY A 132 -3.66 -12.78 -9.89
N ALA A 133 -4.86 -12.39 -10.37
CA ALA A 133 -6.09 -13.13 -10.03
C ALA A 133 -6.01 -14.56 -10.59
N PRO A 134 -6.14 -15.60 -9.75
CA PRO A 134 -6.02 -16.98 -10.23
C PRO A 134 -7.22 -17.39 -11.08
N VAL A 135 -6.93 -18.02 -12.22
CA VAL A 135 -7.95 -18.62 -13.11
C VAL A 135 -8.20 -20.09 -12.76
N GLY A 136 -7.41 -20.65 -11.84
CA GLY A 136 -7.48 -22.05 -11.40
C GLY A 136 -6.69 -22.27 -10.09
N PRO A 137 -6.50 -23.53 -9.67
CA PRO A 137 -5.74 -23.81 -8.47
C PRO A 137 -4.28 -23.37 -8.61
N LEU A 138 -3.77 -22.70 -7.58
CA LEU A 138 -2.37 -22.27 -7.53
C LEU A 138 -1.46 -23.45 -7.16
N PRO A 139 -0.20 -23.48 -7.65
CA PRO A 139 0.76 -24.53 -7.37
C PRO A 139 1.18 -24.52 -5.89
N HIS A 140 0.90 -25.61 -5.15
CA HIS A 140 1.27 -25.73 -3.73
C HIS A 140 2.78 -25.88 -3.46
N THR A 141 3.59 -25.99 -4.51
CA THR A 141 5.06 -26.11 -4.42
C THR A 141 5.78 -24.80 -4.16
N LEU A 142 5.10 -23.68 -4.39
CA LEU A 142 5.66 -22.35 -4.17
C LEU A 142 5.46 -21.87 -2.72
N PRO A 143 6.33 -20.99 -2.23
CA PRO A 143 6.15 -20.39 -0.91
C PRO A 143 4.76 -19.74 -0.77
N ALA A 144 4.04 -20.08 0.30
CA ALA A 144 2.68 -19.57 0.54
C ALA A 144 2.60 -18.04 0.56
N ARG A 145 3.70 -17.38 0.93
CA ARG A 145 3.79 -15.91 0.89
C ARG A 145 3.72 -15.38 -0.54
N LEU A 146 4.43 -15.98 -1.49
CA LEU A 146 4.38 -15.57 -2.91
C LEU A 146 2.97 -15.78 -3.48
N LEU A 147 2.36 -16.91 -3.18
CA LEU A 147 0.98 -17.21 -3.63
C LEU A 147 -0.02 -16.19 -3.10
N ARG A 148 0.11 -15.76 -1.84
CA ARG A 148 -0.77 -14.74 -1.25
C ARG A 148 -0.54 -13.35 -1.81
N ARG A 149 0.72 -12.98 -2.14
CA ARG A 149 1.06 -11.64 -2.62
C ARG A 149 0.82 -11.49 -4.12
N PHE A 150 1.25 -12.47 -4.91
CA PHE A 150 1.32 -12.37 -6.37
C PHE A 150 0.27 -13.25 -7.09
N GLY A 151 -0.41 -14.14 -6.37
CA GLY A 151 -1.43 -15.00 -6.96
C GLY A 151 -0.89 -15.84 -8.13
N ALA A 152 -1.49 -15.70 -9.30
CA ALA A 152 -1.07 -16.43 -10.52
C ALA A 152 0.35 -16.06 -11.01
N GLU A 153 0.84 -14.86 -10.68
CA GLU A 153 2.19 -14.43 -11.06
C GLU A 153 3.29 -14.97 -10.13
N ALA A 154 2.92 -15.70 -9.04
CA ALA A 154 3.88 -16.22 -8.07
C ALA A 154 4.97 -17.10 -8.69
N ALA A 155 4.64 -17.87 -9.74
CA ALA A 155 5.60 -18.72 -10.44
C ALA A 155 6.65 -17.89 -11.19
N GLU A 156 6.23 -16.82 -11.85
CA GLU A 156 7.12 -15.92 -12.57
C GLU A 156 8.02 -15.12 -11.62
N VAL A 157 7.48 -14.73 -10.45
CA VAL A 157 8.28 -14.09 -9.40
C VAL A 157 9.28 -15.08 -8.82
N ALA A 158 8.88 -16.33 -8.58
CA ALA A 158 9.79 -17.36 -8.08
C ALA A 158 10.94 -17.65 -9.07
N ALA A 159 10.68 -17.59 -10.38
CA ALA A 159 11.68 -17.79 -11.42
C ALA A 159 12.81 -16.73 -11.41
N LEU A 160 12.61 -15.55 -10.81
CA LEU A 160 13.69 -14.58 -10.57
C LEU A 160 14.79 -15.11 -9.62
N ALA A 161 14.52 -16.22 -8.95
CA ALA A 161 15.44 -16.88 -8.03
C ALA A 161 16.08 -18.16 -8.61
N ASP A 162 15.91 -18.49 -9.90
CA ASP A 162 16.35 -19.75 -10.51
C ASP A 162 17.81 -20.10 -10.22
N ASP A 163 18.73 -19.12 -10.36
CA ASP A 163 20.16 -19.30 -10.06
C ASP A 163 20.49 -19.16 -8.56
N ARG A 164 19.53 -18.71 -7.75
CA ARG A 164 19.72 -18.34 -6.35
C ARG A 164 18.54 -18.80 -5.48
N PRO A 165 18.31 -20.12 -5.34
CA PRO A 165 17.13 -20.67 -4.65
C PRO A 165 17.02 -20.24 -3.18
N GLN A 166 18.12 -19.79 -2.55
CA GLN A 166 18.09 -19.20 -1.21
C GLN A 166 17.21 -17.92 -1.13
N LEU A 167 16.97 -17.25 -2.24
CA LEU A 167 16.10 -16.05 -2.28
C LEU A 167 14.61 -16.40 -2.10
N LEU A 168 14.24 -17.67 -2.20
CA LEU A 168 12.88 -18.16 -1.85
C LEU A 168 12.69 -18.32 -0.34
N ARG A 169 13.67 -17.94 0.47
CA ARG A 169 13.61 -17.96 1.94
C ARG A 169 13.46 -16.52 2.48
N PRO A 170 13.04 -16.37 3.74
CA PRO A 170 13.04 -15.08 4.43
C PRO A 170 14.38 -14.37 4.31
N LEU A 171 14.33 -13.06 4.08
CA LEU A 171 15.49 -12.21 3.85
C LEU A 171 16.44 -12.16 5.05
N ALA A 172 15.87 -12.18 6.26
CA ALA A 172 16.57 -12.28 7.53
C ALA A 172 15.69 -13.02 8.57
N PRO A 173 16.26 -13.50 9.69
CA PRO A 173 15.48 -14.07 10.77
C PRO A 173 14.41 -13.10 11.29
N GLY A 174 13.17 -13.58 11.40
CA GLY A 174 12.01 -12.79 11.86
C GLY A 174 11.41 -11.83 10.81
N VAL A 175 12.06 -11.66 9.66
CA VAL A 175 11.54 -10.85 8.55
C VAL A 175 10.64 -11.71 7.67
N PRO A 176 9.36 -11.34 7.44
CA PRO A 176 8.44 -12.18 6.68
C PRO A 176 8.66 -12.13 5.16
N VAL A 177 9.43 -11.17 4.65
CA VAL A 177 9.68 -10.94 3.22
C VAL A 177 10.77 -11.88 2.71
N LEU A 178 10.57 -12.45 1.52
CA LEU A 178 11.54 -13.31 0.85
C LEU A 178 12.50 -12.45 0.01
N GLY A 179 13.75 -12.92 -0.16
CA GLY A 179 14.74 -12.20 -0.97
C GLY A 179 14.29 -11.94 -2.42
N VAL A 180 13.57 -12.87 -3.03
CA VAL A 180 13.04 -12.73 -4.39
C VAL A 180 12.02 -11.59 -4.53
N GLU A 181 11.33 -11.20 -3.45
CA GLU A 181 10.38 -10.09 -3.48
C GLU A 181 11.09 -8.75 -3.69
N LEU A 182 12.36 -8.62 -3.29
CA LEU A 182 13.16 -7.42 -3.55
C LEU A 182 13.50 -7.30 -5.05
N LEU A 183 13.83 -8.44 -5.69
CA LEU A 183 14.06 -8.46 -7.14
C LEU A 183 12.77 -8.10 -7.89
N ALA A 184 11.64 -8.69 -7.48
CA ALA A 184 10.35 -8.36 -8.07
C ALA A 184 9.99 -6.87 -7.91
N ALA A 185 10.27 -6.28 -6.75
CA ALA A 185 10.06 -4.86 -6.48
C ALA A 185 10.83 -3.98 -7.50
N ARG A 186 12.09 -4.31 -7.78
CA ARG A 186 12.90 -3.59 -8.77
C ARG A 186 12.46 -3.87 -10.21
N GLU A 187 12.33 -5.13 -10.59
CA GLU A 187 12.17 -5.52 -12.01
C GLU A 187 10.73 -5.36 -12.52
N ARG A 188 9.74 -5.47 -11.63
CA ARG A 188 8.32 -5.51 -12.01
C ARG A 188 7.48 -4.40 -11.38
N GLU A 189 7.87 -3.90 -10.21
CA GLU A 189 7.10 -2.91 -9.48
C GLU A 189 7.71 -1.49 -9.52
N GLY A 190 8.77 -1.29 -10.33
CA GLY A 190 9.35 0.01 -10.63
C GLY A 190 10.04 0.69 -9.45
N ALA A 191 10.63 -0.07 -8.51
CA ALA A 191 11.46 0.49 -7.45
C ALA A 191 12.76 1.05 -8.03
N LEU A 192 13.10 2.30 -7.69
CA LEU A 192 14.28 3.03 -8.16
C LEU A 192 15.32 3.23 -7.06
N THR A 193 14.92 3.14 -5.80
CA THR A 193 15.78 3.28 -4.62
C THR A 193 15.56 2.11 -3.66
N LEU A 194 16.47 1.92 -2.71
CA LEU A 194 16.25 0.94 -1.62
C LEU A 194 15.05 1.30 -0.75
N ASP A 195 14.76 2.58 -0.58
CA ASP A 195 13.57 3.03 0.16
C ASP A 195 12.29 2.69 -0.59
N ASP A 196 12.28 2.76 -1.94
CA ASP A 196 11.15 2.24 -2.70
C ASP A 196 10.92 0.75 -2.40
N VAL A 197 11.99 -0.04 -2.40
CA VAL A 197 11.90 -1.49 -2.14
C VAL A 197 11.40 -1.77 -0.73
N LEU A 198 12.00 -1.14 0.29
CA LEU A 198 11.75 -1.47 1.69
C LEU A 198 10.46 -0.83 2.23
N GLU A 199 10.18 0.41 1.84
CA GLU A 199 9.03 1.17 2.32
C GLU A 199 7.80 0.94 1.43
N ARG A 200 7.94 1.18 0.12
CA ARG A 200 6.79 1.29 -0.79
C ARG A 200 6.35 -0.04 -1.40
N ARG A 201 7.25 -0.99 -1.60
CA ARG A 201 6.94 -2.29 -2.23
C ARG A 201 6.81 -3.42 -1.23
N THR A 202 7.77 -3.60 -0.32
CA THR A 202 7.73 -4.69 0.66
C THR A 202 7.12 -4.30 2.00
N ARG A 203 7.04 -3.00 2.29
CA ARG A 203 6.52 -2.42 3.54
C ARG A 203 7.25 -2.90 4.79
N LEU A 204 8.52 -3.23 4.67
CA LEU A 204 9.37 -3.59 5.81
C LEU A 204 9.55 -2.43 6.77
N ASP A 205 9.50 -1.20 6.24
CA ASP A 205 9.62 0.03 7.01
C ASP A 205 8.51 0.23 8.05
N LEU A 206 7.34 -0.39 7.87
CA LEU A 206 6.25 -0.34 8.85
C LEU A 206 6.66 -0.94 10.21
N VAL A 207 7.70 -1.77 10.26
CA VAL A 207 8.26 -2.34 11.47
C VAL A 207 9.77 -2.05 11.46
N PRO A 208 10.26 -1.03 12.18
CA PRO A 208 11.65 -0.59 12.15
C PRO A 208 12.68 -1.71 12.33
N ALA A 209 12.39 -2.66 13.21
CA ALA A 209 13.26 -3.84 13.42
C ALA A 209 13.35 -4.74 12.16
N TRP A 210 12.32 -4.83 11.34
CA TRP A 210 12.38 -5.57 10.09
C TRP A 210 13.19 -4.83 9.02
N ARG A 211 13.05 -3.51 8.94
CA ARG A 211 13.87 -2.67 8.06
C ARG A 211 15.33 -2.81 8.39
N GLU A 212 15.69 -2.67 9.67
CA GLU A 212 17.07 -2.79 10.12
C GLU A 212 17.66 -4.17 9.80
N ALA A 213 16.94 -5.26 10.14
CA ALA A 213 17.37 -6.61 9.85
C ALA A 213 17.50 -6.93 8.34
N ALA A 214 16.72 -6.25 7.49
CA ALA A 214 16.72 -6.46 6.05
C ALA A 214 17.73 -5.61 5.29
N TRP A 215 18.18 -4.49 5.88
CA TRP A 215 18.95 -3.44 5.20
C TRP A 215 20.22 -3.95 4.50
N GLU A 216 21.09 -4.63 5.22
CA GLU A 216 22.34 -5.16 4.64
C GLU A 216 22.09 -6.19 3.54
N ALA A 217 21.04 -7.02 3.69
CA ALA A 217 20.69 -8.01 2.69
C ALA A 217 20.13 -7.33 1.43
N ALA A 218 19.34 -6.27 1.59
CA ALA A 218 18.82 -5.48 0.48
C ALA A 218 19.96 -4.80 -0.30
N GLN A 219 20.91 -4.18 0.37
CA GLN A 219 22.10 -3.58 -0.26
C GLN A 219 22.93 -4.60 -1.06
N ARG A 220 23.10 -5.81 -0.51
CA ARG A 220 23.85 -6.87 -1.21
C ARG A 220 23.11 -7.42 -2.42
N LEU A 221 21.76 -7.46 -2.39
CA LEU A 221 20.94 -7.97 -3.49
C LEU A 221 20.76 -6.94 -4.61
N LEU A 222 20.69 -5.68 -4.28
CA LEU A 222 20.39 -4.57 -5.18
C LEU A 222 21.43 -3.43 -4.99
N PRO A 223 22.73 -3.71 -5.24
CA PRO A 223 23.78 -2.72 -5.03
C PRO A 223 23.59 -1.46 -5.89
N GLU A 224 23.01 -1.61 -7.06
CA GLU A 224 22.70 -0.49 -7.97
C GLU A 224 21.66 0.51 -7.40
N LEU A 225 20.84 0.08 -6.47
CA LEU A 225 19.86 0.96 -5.80
C LEU A 225 20.41 1.57 -4.51
N ALA A 226 21.50 1.01 -3.98
CA ALA A 226 22.13 1.50 -2.75
C ALA A 226 22.89 2.83 -2.95
N GLU A 227 23.29 3.13 -4.18
CA GLU A 227 24.06 4.33 -4.55
C GLU A 227 23.16 5.52 -4.95
N VAL A 228 21.84 5.31 -5.07
CA VAL A 228 20.90 6.37 -5.44
C VAL A 228 20.50 7.14 -4.18
N PRO A 229 20.78 8.46 -4.09
CA PRO A 229 20.32 9.29 -2.98
C PRO A 229 18.79 9.30 -2.92
N ALA A 230 18.26 9.28 -1.71
CA ALA A 230 16.82 9.37 -1.45
C ALA A 230 16.25 10.76 -1.82
#